data_8dd349a0c1a2e3730ab5c19f81406262
#
_entry.id   8dd349a0c1a2e3730ab5c19f81406262
#
_cell.length_a   1.000
_cell.length_b   1.000
_cell.length_c   1.000
_cell.angle_alpha   90.00
_cell.angle_beta   90.00
_cell.angle_gamma   90.00
#
_symmetry.space_group_name_H-M   'P 1'
#
loop_
_entity.id
_entity.type
_entity.pdbx_description
1 polymer ?
#
loop_
_entity_poly.entity_id
_entity_poly.type
_entity_poly.pdbx_seq_one_letter_code
_entity_poly.pdbx_strand_id
1 'polypeptide(L)'
;LIIAIFIFLNKITMAFAIFLPFIFFKKKNLLRLFKETKIYFAFVFLFLWILKNIVISGCMLYPVDKLCFKDLEWSNITQVKAVSEENEAWTKSWPDYKNTNSISQIEYSSKFNWVNTWSKTHLKKICSILIPYLILLLLIFSVIHFKYKNNKIYFNKSVNNNYLILILFMVLFSFIWFIKIPVYRYGYSYFISFIALSFAYISNFKYSIKNTASSFFNFFMIFLITVFVLKNIIRIVKPANNNKSFFPDIIYLDKTDVKKINLDNFFYYESNRMCGYSFSPCTHYKNQKLKSKKYFNYNVVITTN
;
A
#
# COMPACT_ATOMS: atom_id res chain seq x y z
N LEU A 1 7.78 -10.08 13.27
CA LEU A 1 7.36 -8.80 13.81
C LEU A 1 8.18 -7.64 13.21
N ILE A 2 9.53 -7.72 13.18
CA ILE A 2 10.40 -6.66 12.61
C ILE A 2 10.02 -6.33 11.17
N ILE A 3 9.87 -7.36 10.31
CA ILE A 3 9.46 -7.19 8.92
C ILE A 3 8.08 -6.52 8.83
N ALA A 4 7.15 -6.90 9.70
CA ALA A 4 5.82 -6.32 9.73
C ALA A 4 5.84 -4.83 10.12
N ILE A 5 6.65 -4.46 11.12
CA ILE A 5 6.88 -3.05 11.48
C ILE A 5 7.54 -2.30 10.32
N PHE A 6 8.56 -2.86 9.69
CA PHE A 6 9.21 -2.25 8.53
C PHE A 6 8.24 -2.00 7.36
N ILE A 7 7.37 -2.96 7.06
CA ILE A 7 6.32 -2.81 6.03
C ILE A 7 5.37 -1.67 6.39
N PHE A 8 4.94 -1.59 7.66
CA PHE A 8 4.08 -0.51 8.14
C PHE A 8 4.75 0.86 8.03
N LEU A 9 6.02 0.98 8.46
CA LEU A 9 6.77 2.24 8.39
C LEU A 9 6.93 2.76 6.96
N ASN A 10 7.05 1.85 5.99
CA ASN A 10 7.11 2.22 4.57
C ASN A 10 5.73 2.55 3.98
N LYS A 11 4.69 1.89 4.45
CA LYS A 11 3.36 2.03 3.87
C LYS A 11 2.26 1.83 4.90
N ILE A 12 1.67 2.94 5.33
CA ILE A 12 0.63 2.98 6.37
C ILE A 12 -0.59 2.10 6.02
N THR A 13 -0.91 1.98 4.72
CA THR A 13 -1.99 1.12 4.25
C THR A 13 -1.75 -0.36 4.54
N MET A 14 -0.52 -0.73 4.90
CA MET A 14 -0.13 -2.09 5.31
C MET A 14 -0.06 -2.25 6.84
N ALA A 15 -0.73 -1.37 7.59
CA ALA A 15 -0.80 -1.46 9.06
C ALA A 15 -1.22 -2.85 9.57
N PHE A 16 -2.04 -3.53 8.78
CA PHE A 16 -2.50 -4.88 9.08
C PHE A 16 -1.39 -5.95 9.12
N ALA A 17 -0.27 -5.71 8.43
CA ALA A 17 0.86 -6.62 8.46
C ALA A 17 1.42 -6.81 9.88
N ILE A 18 1.23 -5.81 10.77
CA ILE A 18 1.64 -5.87 12.17
C ILE A 18 0.93 -7.01 12.91
N PHE A 19 -0.31 -7.32 12.54
CA PHE A 19 -1.11 -8.36 13.19
C PHE A 19 -0.74 -9.78 12.72
N LEU A 20 -0.17 -9.95 11.53
CA LEU A 20 0.17 -11.28 10.97
C LEU A 20 1.07 -12.12 11.88
N PRO A 21 2.15 -11.59 12.48
CA PRO A 21 3.00 -12.38 13.36
C PRO A 21 2.26 -12.97 14.57
N PHE A 22 1.26 -12.25 15.10
CA PHE A 22 0.52 -12.67 16.29
C PHE A 22 -0.33 -13.92 16.07
N ILE A 23 -0.70 -14.22 14.82
CA ILE A 23 -1.41 -15.45 14.46
C ILE A 23 -0.55 -16.71 14.71
N PHE A 24 0.77 -16.56 14.56
CA PHE A 24 1.72 -17.68 14.69
C PHE A 24 2.33 -17.81 16.08
N PHE A 25 2.20 -16.77 16.93
CA PHE A 25 2.82 -16.79 18.24
C PHE A 25 1.95 -17.48 19.29
N LYS A 26 2.47 -18.55 19.89
CA LYS A 26 1.93 -19.05 21.15
C LYS A 26 2.23 -18.04 22.27
N LYS A 27 1.31 -17.88 23.22
CA LYS A 27 1.41 -16.91 24.33
C LYS A 27 2.78 -16.94 25.05
N LYS A 28 3.35 -18.14 25.24
CA LYS A 28 4.66 -18.33 25.86
C LYS A 28 5.83 -17.74 25.04
N ASN A 29 5.72 -17.75 23.72
CA ASN A 29 6.75 -17.24 22.84
C ASN A 29 6.66 -15.70 22.66
N LEU A 30 5.50 -15.12 22.91
CA LEU A 30 5.28 -13.68 22.82
C LEU A 30 6.11 -12.92 23.85
N LEU A 31 6.15 -13.39 25.08
CA LEU A 31 6.98 -12.82 26.16
C LEU A 31 8.49 -12.94 25.86
N ARG A 32 8.90 -14.02 25.19
CA ARG A 32 10.29 -14.21 24.78
C ARG A 32 10.73 -13.24 23.72
N LEU A 33 9.82 -12.86 22.82
CA LEU A 33 10.10 -11.85 21.77
C LEU A 33 10.51 -10.50 22.36
N PHE A 34 9.85 -10.06 23.43
CA PHE A 34 10.20 -8.78 24.06
C PHE A 34 11.59 -8.77 24.73
N LYS A 35 12.25 -9.92 24.85
CA LYS A 35 13.62 -10.04 25.35
C LYS A 35 14.69 -9.92 24.25
N GLU A 36 14.26 -9.95 22.98
CA GLU A 36 15.17 -9.88 21.83
C GLU A 36 15.57 -8.42 21.55
N THR A 37 16.86 -8.13 21.59
CA THR A 37 17.41 -6.76 21.32
C THR A 37 16.95 -6.18 19.97
N LYS A 38 16.82 -7.02 18.95
CA LYS A 38 16.35 -6.62 17.61
C LYS A 38 14.95 -6.01 17.63
N ILE A 39 14.11 -6.41 18.57
CA ILE A 39 12.74 -5.89 18.72
C ILE A 39 12.76 -4.49 19.31
N TYR A 40 13.66 -4.21 20.25
CA TYR A 40 13.83 -2.86 20.76
C TYR A 40 14.20 -1.88 19.65
N PHE A 41 15.13 -2.25 18.77
CA PHE A 41 15.45 -1.42 17.61
C PHE A 41 14.23 -1.13 16.73
N ALA A 42 13.41 -2.15 16.45
CA ALA A 42 12.19 -1.96 15.65
C ALA A 42 11.20 -1.01 16.33
N PHE A 43 11.05 -1.07 17.66
CA PHE A 43 10.22 -0.13 18.42
C PHE A 43 10.80 1.27 18.45
N VAL A 44 12.13 1.41 18.56
CA VAL A 44 12.80 2.72 18.46
C VAL A 44 12.52 3.37 17.10
N PHE A 45 12.64 2.61 16.00
CA PHE A 45 12.29 3.12 14.67
C PHE A 45 10.81 3.52 14.56
N LEU A 46 9.91 2.72 15.11
CA LEU A 46 8.48 3.05 15.15
C LEU A 46 8.23 4.34 15.94
N PHE A 47 8.86 4.48 17.08
CA PHE A 47 8.77 5.69 17.91
C PHE A 47 9.30 6.92 17.18
N LEU A 48 10.49 6.83 16.58
CA LEU A 48 11.08 7.91 15.80
C LEU A 48 10.20 8.30 14.60
N TRP A 49 9.55 7.32 13.96
CA TRP A 49 8.62 7.58 12.88
C TRP A 49 7.37 8.33 13.36
N ILE A 50 6.79 7.93 14.49
CA ILE A 50 5.66 8.64 15.11
C ILE A 50 6.08 10.06 15.49
N LEU A 51 7.23 10.22 16.13
CA LEU A 51 7.77 11.52 16.52
C LEU A 51 7.98 12.43 15.30
N LYS A 52 8.55 11.91 14.23
CA LYS A 52 8.64 12.60 12.94
C LYS A 52 7.28 13.09 12.45
N ASN A 53 6.25 12.24 12.48
CA ASN A 53 4.90 12.63 12.04
C ASN A 53 4.33 13.74 12.92
N ILE A 54 4.51 13.67 14.24
CA ILE A 54 4.07 14.72 15.18
C ILE A 54 4.76 16.04 14.86
N VAL A 55 6.08 16.02 14.67
CA VAL A 55 6.86 17.23 14.35
C VAL A 55 6.44 17.85 13.03
N ILE A 56 6.14 17.06 12.02
CA ILE A 56 5.80 17.57 10.68
C ILE A 56 4.34 18.00 10.57
N SER A 57 3.41 17.22 11.11
CA SER A 57 1.98 17.40 10.86
C SER A 57 1.14 17.68 12.12
N GLY A 58 1.73 17.59 13.29
CA GLY A 58 0.99 17.63 14.55
C GLY A 58 0.19 16.37 14.85
N CYS A 59 0.35 15.29 14.06
CA CYS A 59 -0.45 14.07 14.18
C CYS A 59 0.43 12.84 14.40
N MET A 60 0.03 11.91 15.25
CA MET A 60 0.74 10.63 15.40
C MET A 60 0.70 9.81 14.10
N LEU A 61 -0.41 9.87 13.40
CA LEU A 61 -0.65 9.14 12.16
C LEU A 61 -1.33 10.07 11.13
N TYR A 62 -0.55 10.63 10.22
CA TYR A 62 -1.09 11.50 9.18
C TYR A 62 -1.60 10.68 7.97
N PRO A 63 -2.75 11.00 7.37
CA PRO A 63 -3.69 12.09 7.66
C PRO A 63 -4.93 11.66 8.48
N VAL A 64 -4.76 11.10 9.65
CA VAL A 64 -5.86 10.69 10.54
C VAL A 64 -6.14 11.81 11.56
N ASP A 65 -7.18 12.60 11.34
CA ASP A 65 -7.55 13.78 12.12
C ASP A 65 -7.73 13.49 13.62
N LYS A 66 -8.29 12.32 13.96
CA LYS A 66 -8.52 11.88 15.35
C LYS A 66 -7.24 11.64 16.16
N LEU A 67 -6.12 11.48 15.50
CA LEU A 67 -4.80 11.23 16.10
C LEU A 67 -3.89 12.46 16.05
N CYS A 68 -4.47 13.64 15.88
CA CYS A 68 -3.76 14.91 15.86
C CYS A 68 -3.88 15.63 17.20
N PHE A 69 -2.81 16.31 17.60
CA PHE A 69 -2.76 17.12 18.81
C PHE A 69 -3.28 18.53 18.52
N LYS A 70 -4.32 18.95 19.24
CA LYS A 70 -4.98 20.25 19.03
C LYS A 70 -4.15 21.44 19.54
N ASP A 71 -3.32 21.18 20.54
CA ASP A 71 -2.59 22.21 21.27
C ASP A 71 -1.26 22.60 20.62
N LEU A 72 -0.87 21.93 19.53
CA LEU A 72 0.33 22.26 18.80
C LEU A 72 0.06 23.40 17.80
N GLU A 73 0.87 24.44 17.84
CA GLU A 73 0.72 25.63 16.97
C GLU A 73 0.71 25.31 15.46
N TRP A 74 1.42 24.24 15.06
CA TRP A 74 1.52 23.83 13.67
C TRP A 74 0.49 22.74 13.27
N SER A 75 -0.35 22.31 14.20
CA SER A 75 -1.37 21.29 13.92
C SER A 75 -2.63 21.95 13.36
N ASN A 76 -2.88 21.74 12.08
CA ASN A 76 -4.09 22.22 11.41
C ASN A 76 -5.04 21.05 11.14
N ILE A 77 -5.93 20.76 12.11
CA ILE A 77 -6.85 19.61 12.05
C ILE A 77 -7.85 19.75 10.92
N THR A 78 -8.30 20.97 10.63
CA THR A 78 -9.27 21.21 9.54
C THR A 78 -8.65 20.86 8.18
N GLN A 79 -7.40 21.24 7.96
CA GLN A 79 -6.66 20.88 6.77
C GLN A 79 -6.37 19.37 6.70
N VAL A 80 -5.98 18.74 7.81
CA VAL A 80 -5.75 17.28 7.87
C VAL A 80 -7.02 16.52 7.52
N LYS A 81 -8.17 16.97 8.03
CA LYS A 81 -9.47 16.37 7.72
C LYS A 81 -9.79 16.53 6.23
N ALA A 82 -9.63 17.72 5.67
CA ALA A 82 -9.87 17.98 4.25
C ALA A 82 -8.98 17.09 3.36
N VAL A 83 -7.68 16.98 3.68
CA VAL A 83 -6.75 16.09 2.97
C VAL A 83 -7.15 14.62 3.10
N SER A 84 -7.64 14.19 4.27
CA SER A 84 -8.12 12.81 4.47
C SER A 84 -9.33 12.50 3.58
N GLU A 85 -10.30 13.40 3.54
CA GLU A 85 -11.52 13.29 2.74
C GLU A 85 -11.21 13.33 1.22
N GLU A 86 -10.34 14.24 0.81
CA GLU A 86 -9.88 14.31 -0.57
C GLU A 86 -9.15 13.03 -0.99
N ASN A 87 -8.22 12.54 -0.18
CA ASN A 87 -7.51 11.29 -0.46
C ASN A 87 -8.47 10.11 -0.54
N GLU A 88 -9.47 10.02 0.34
CA GLU A 88 -10.48 8.96 0.28
C GLU A 88 -11.28 9.05 -1.04
N ALA A 89 -11.72 10.25 -1.43
CA ALA A 89 -12.44 10.46 -2.69
C ALA A 89 -11.56 10.09 -3.92
N TRP A 90 -10.30 10.50 -3.94
CA TRP A 90 -9.36 10.16 -5.00
C TRP A 90 -9.15 8.64 -5.14
N THR A 91 -9.03 7.92 -4.03
CA THR A 91 -8.89 6.46 -4.06
C THR A 91 -10.15 5.76 -4.60
N LYS A 92 -11.29 6.41 -4.50
CA LYS A 92 -12.61 5.98 -5.00
C LYS A 92 -12.90 6.46 -6.43
N SER A 93 -11.90 6.96 -7.16
CA SER A 93 -12.01 7.44 -8.55
C SER A 93 -12.81 8.73 -8.71
N TRP A 94 -12.80 9.62 -7.74
CA TRP A 94 -13.42 10.95 -7.85
C TRP A 94 -13.02 11.72 -9.11
N PRO A 95 -11.74 11.78 -9.54
CA PRO A 95 -11.36 12.49 -10.75
C PRO A 95 -12.01 12.00 -12.05
N ASP A 96 -12.41 10.71 -12.07
CA ASP A 96 -13.05 10.09 -13.22
C ASP A 96 -14.59 10.19 -13.14
N TYR A 97 -15.11 10.74 -12.04
CA TYR A 97 -16.55 10.92 -11.84
C TYR A 97 -17.04 12.16 -12.58
N LYS A 98 -17.97 11.95 -13.50
CA LYS A 98 -18.68 13.06 -14.15
C LYS A 98 -19.75 13.57 -13.19
N ASN A 99 -19.47 14.66 -12.52
CA ASN A 99 -20.36 15.23 -11.52
C ASN A 99 -21.58 15.92 -12.18
N THR A 100 -22.51 15.13 -12.67
CA THR A 100 -23.76 15.63 -13.28
C THR A 100 -24.75 16.15 -12.24
N ASN A 101 -24.65 15.69 -10.98
CA ASN A 101 -25.59 15.97 -9.90
C ASN A 101 -25.03 16.96 -8.87
N SER A 102 -23.89 17.58 -9.13
CA SER A 102 -23.23 18.56 -8.23
C SER A 102 -23.04 18.09 -6.78
N ILE A 103 -22.85 16.77 -6.57
CA ILE A 103 -22.61 16.21 -5.24
C ILE A 103 -21.22 16.54 -4.72
N SER A 104 -21.09 16.67 -3.40
CA SER A 104 -19.80 16.90 -2.76
C SER A 104 -18.91 15.63 -2.76
N GLN A 105 -17.60 15.80 -2.59
CA GLN A 105 -16.66 14.67 -2.43
C GLN A 105 -17.03 13.76 -1.26
N ILE A 106 -17.50 14.34 -0.17
CA ILE A 106 -17.92 13.60 1.04
C ILE A 106 -19.13 12.74 0.73
N GLU A 107 -20.14 13.32 0.07
CA GLU A 107 -21.35 12.59 -0.31
C GLU A 107 -21.07 11.49 -1.32
N TYR A 108 -20.22 11.76 -2.31
CA TYR A 108 -19.74 10.76 -3.26
C TYR A 108 -19.09 9.57 -2.56
N SER A 109 -18.22 9.84 -1.58
CA SER A 109 -17.47 8.80 -0.86
C SER A 109 -18.31 8.00 0.13
N SER A 110 -19.36 8.59 0.69
CA SER A 110 -20.11 8.02 1.82
C SER A 110 -21.16 6.97 1.43
N LYS A 111 -21.84 7.15 0.29
CA LYS A 111 -23.03 6.35 -0.09
C LYS A 111 -22.81 5.27 -1.14
N PHE A 112 -21.60 4.78 -1.34
CA PHE A 112 -21.25 3.83 -2.42
C PHE A 112 -21.53 4.34 -3.84
N ASN A 113 -21.85 5.62 -4.03
CA ASN A 113 -22.03 6.24 -5.34
C ASN A 113 -20.78 6.11 -6.24
N TRP A 114 -19.62 5.98 -5.60
CA TRP A 114 -18.33 5.79 -6.24
C TRP A 114 -18.13 4.41 -6.88
N VAL A 115 -18.89 3.39 -6.48
CA VAL A 115 -18.65 2.00 -6.92
C VAL A 115 -18.76 1.84 -8.43
N ASN A 116 -19.70 2.53 -9.06
CA ASN A 116 -19.87 2.48 -10.52
C ASN A 116 -18.65 3.05 -11.26
N THR A 117 -18.16 4.23 -10.83
CA THR A 117 -16.97 4.85 -11.42
C THR A 117 -15.72 4.02 -11.15
N TRP A 118 -15.55 3.60 -9.90
CA TRP A 118 -14.45 2.76 -9.47
C TRP A 118 -14.38 1.42 -10.22
N SER A 119 -15.51 0.78 -10.46
CA SER A 119 -15.54 -0.50 -11.18
C SER A 119 -15.03 -0.37 -12.60
N LYS A 120 -15.35 0.70 -13.29
CA LYS A 120 -14.87 0.96 -14.65
C LYS A 120 -13.35 1.17 -14.71
N THR A 121 -12.77 1.80 -13.68
CA THR A 121 -11.34 2.15 -13.65
C THR A 121 -10.49 1.10 -12.97
N HIS A 122 -10.85 0.67 -11.76
CA HIS A 122 -10.02 -0.20 -10.94
C HIS A 122 -10.35 -1.68 -11.07
N LEU A 123 -11.61 -2.07 -11.15
CA LEU A 123 -12.01 -3.46 -11.24
C LEU A 123 -11.47 -4.10 -12.53
N LYS A 124 -11.54 -3.38 -13.66
CA LYS A 124 -10.95 -3.84 -14.93
C LYS A 124 -9.45 -4.14 -14.79
N LYS A 125 -8.70 -3.29 -14.09
CA LYS A 125 -7.25 -3.50 -13.84
C LYS A 125 -7.01 -4.68 -12.89
N ILE A 126 -7.83 -4.82 -11.85
CA ILE A 126 -7.75 -5.95 -10.92
C ILE A 126 -7.99 -7.26 -11.66
N CYS A 127 -9.05 -7.35 -12.44
CA CYS A 127 -9.37 -8.54 -13.22
C CYS A 127 -8.26 -8.86 -14.24
N SER A 128 -7.72 -7.88 -14.94
CA SER A 128 -6.63 -8.11 -15.90
C SER A 128 -5.34 -8.66 -15.26
N ILE A 129 -5.13 -8.40 -13.98
CA ILE A 129 -4.00 -8.95 -13.23
C ILE A 129 -4.32 -10.31 -12.64
N LEU A 130 -5.51 -10.46 -12.01
CA LEU A 130 -5.85 -11.68 -11.27
C LEU A 130 -6.24 -12.86 -12.17
N ILE A 131 -6.93 -12.61 -13.30
CA ILE A 131 -7.38 -13.68 -14.19
C ILE A 131 -6.24 -14.56 -14.70
N PRO A 132 -5.10 -14.02 -15.20
CA PRO A 132 -3.97 -14.85 -15.62
C PRO A 132 -3.41 -15.72 -14.48
N TYR A 133 -3.33 -15.19 -13.26
CA TYR A 133 -2.89 -15.96 -12.09
C TYR A 133 -3.86 -17.07 -11.73
N LEU A 134 -5.17 -16.80 -11.77
CA LEU A 134 -6.19 -17.81 -11.53
C LEU A 134 -6.14 -18.93 -12.56
N ILE A 135 -6.03 -18.60 -13.84
CA ILE A 135 -5.91 -19.58 -14.92
C ILE A 135 -4.67 -20.45 -14.70
N LEU A 136 -3.52 -19.83 -14.42
CA LEU A 136 -2.28 -20.54 -14.15
C LEU A 136 -2.41 -21.50 -12.96
N LEU A 137 -2.97 -21.04 -11.85
CA LEU A 137 -3.19 -21.87 -10.67
C LEU A 137 -4.17 -23.03 -10.94
N LEU A 138 -5.24 -22.79 -11.69
CA LEU A 138 -6.17 -23.84 -12.10
C LEU A 138 -5.50 -24.89 -13.00
N LEU A 139 -4.64 -24.48 -13.93
CA LEU A 139 -3.87 -25.39 -14.76
C LEU A 139 -2.93 -26.26 -13.91
N ILE A 140 -2.18 -25.65 -12.97
CA ILE A 140 -1.30 -26.38 -12.07
C ILE A 140 -2.10 -27.38 -11.23
N PHE A 141 -3.22 -26.93 -10.67
CA PHE A 141 -4.10 -27.78 -9.88
C PHE A 141 -4.64 -28.96 -10.69
N SER A 142 -5.05 -28.73 -11.93
CA SER A 142 -5.50 -29.77 -12.85
C SER A 142 -4.39 -30.78 -13.12
N VAL A 143 -3.19 -30.34 -13.44
CA VAL A 143 -2.02 -31.22 -13.67
C VAL A 143 -1.73 -32.08 -12.43
N ILE A 144 -1.71 -31.46 -11.23
CA ILE A 144 -1.51 -32.18 -9.98
C ILE A 144 -2.65 -33.18 -9.75
N HIS A 145 -3.89 -32.79 -9.98
CA HIS A 145 -5.05 -33.65 -9.81
C HIS A 145 -4.99 -34.87 -10.72
N PHE A 146 -4.74 -34.70 -12.02
CA PHE A 146 -4.64 -35.80 -12.99
C PHE A 146 -3.47 -36.73 -12.67
N LYS A 147 -2.29 -36.19 -12.32
CA LYS A 147 -1.11 -36.98 -12.01
C LYS A 147 -1.27 -37.82 -10.73
N TYR A 148 -2.00 -37.34 -9.75
CA TYR A 148 -2.13 -37.98 -8.43
C TYR A 148 -3.55 -38.53 -8.16
N LYS A 149 -4.39 -38.64 -9.19
CA LYS A 149 -5.77 -39.14 -9.06
C LYS A 149 -5.86 -40.54 -8.41
N ASN A 150 -4.88 -41.39 -8.68
CA ASN A 150 -4.85 -42.77 -8.19
C ASN A 150 -4.16 -42.97 -6.83
N ASN A 151 -3.56 -41.92 -6.27
CA ASN A 151 -2.94 -42.00 -4.96
C ASN A 151 -4.01 -41.86 -3.86
N LYS A 152 -4.01 -42.82 -2.90
CA LYS A 152 -4.94 -42.77 -1.76
C LYS A 152 -4.83 -41.42 -1.06
N ILE A 153 -5.95 -40.75 -0.95
CA ILE A 153 -6.09 -39.46 -0.26
C ILE A 153 -5.94 -39.75 1.24
N TYR A 154 -4.77 -39.50 1.80
CA TYR A 154 -4.62 -39.48 3.25
C TYR A 154 -5.05 -38.08 3.71
N PHE A 155 -6.22 -38.04 4.35
CA PHE A 155 -6.63 -36.86 5.09
C PHE A 155 -5.66 -36.60 6.23
N ASN A 156 -4.74 -35.72 6.06
CA ASN A 156 -3.91 -35.28 7.17
C ASN A 156 -4.79 -34.37 8.05
N LYS A 157 -5.32 -34.97 9.13
CA LYS A 157 -6.27 -34.37 10.07
C LYS A 157 -5.70 -33.15 10.82
N SER A 158 -4.41 -32.87 10.68
CA SER A 158 -3.74 -31.73 11.27
C SER A 158 -3.60 -30.55 10.28
N VAL A 159 -4.63 -30.30 9.47
CA VAL A 159 -4.64 -29.02 8.74
C VAL A 159 -4.66 -27.91 9.78
N ASN A 160 -3.56 -27.23 9.83
CA ASN A 160 -3.27 -26.24 10.83
C ASN A 160 -4.34 -25.15 10.73
N ASN A 161 -5.16 -24.97 11.75
CA ASN A 161 -6.17 -23.91 11.85
C ASN A 161 -5.62 -22.53 11.47
N ASN A 162 -4.31 -22.37 11.52
CA ASN A 162 -3.62 -21.14 11.16
C ASN A 162 -3.86 -20.73 9.69
N TYR A 163 -3.99 -21.68 8.74
CA TYR A 163 -4.32 -21.34 7.35
C TYR A 163 -5.70 -20.71 7.22
N LEU A 164 -6.67 -21.28 7.91
CA LEU A 164 -8.04 -20.78 7.90
C LEU A 164 -8.11 -19.38 8.52
N ILE A 165 -7.41 -19.17 9.63
CA ILE A 165 -7.30 -17.87 10.28
C ILE A 165 -6.67 -16.85 9.34
N LEU A 166 -5.59 -17.21 8.63
CA LEU A 166 -4.94 -16.33 7.64
C LEU A 166 -5.88 -16.00 6.49
N ILE A 167 -6.62 -16.97 5.98
CA ILE A 167 -7.60 -16.75 4.89
C ILE A 167 -8.68 -15.78 5.35
N LEU A 168 -9.26 -16.00 6.53
CA LEU A 168 -10.25 -15.07 7.11
C LEU A 168 -9.67 -13.66 7.30
N PHE A 169 -8.43 -13.57 7.71
CA PHE A 169 -7.72 -12.31 7.86
C PHE A 169 -7.57 -11.59 6.52
N MET A 170 -7.19 -12.31 5.45
CA MET A 170 -7.08 -11.72 4.10
C MET A 170 -8.43 -11.25 3.56
N VAL A 171 -9.52 -11.99 3.82
CA VAL A 171 -10.88 -11.57 3.46
C VAL A 171 -11.26 -10.29 4.19
N LEU A 172 -11.05 -10.24 5.51
CA LEU A 172 -11.36 -9.07 6.32
C LEU A 172 -10.59 -7.83 5.82
N PHE A 173 -9.31 -7.98 5.51
CA PHE A 173 -8.51 -6.84 5.01
C PHE A 173 -8.85 -6.44 3.59
N SER A 174 -9.23 -7.38 2.75
CA SER A 174 -9.77 -7.05 1.42
C SER A 174 -11.04 -6.21 1.53
N PHE A 175 -11.88 -6.51 2.52
CA PHE A 175 -13.10 -5.74 2.79
C PHE A 175 -12.81 -4.34 3.32
N ILE A 176 -11.91 -4.20 4.30
CA ILE A 176 -11.49 -2.89 4.84
C ILE A 176 -10.82 -2.06 3.74
N TRP A 177 -9.96 -2.67 2.94
CA TRP A 177 -9.36 -2.03 1.78
C TRP A 177 -10.41 -1.51 0.81
N PHE A 178 -11.41 -2.33 0.46
CA PHE A 178 -12.47 -1.95 -0.45
C PHE A 178 -13.25 -0.74 0.04
N ILE A 179 -13.59 -0.67 1.33
CA ILE A 179 -14.37 0.44 1.88
C ILE A 179 -13.54 1.72 1.97
N LYS A 180 -12.27 1.63 2.38
CA LYS A 180 -11.48 2.80 2.74
C LYS A 180 -10.53 3.31 1.65
N ILE A 181 -9.83 2.41 0.97
CA ILE A 181 -8.75 2.77 0.04
C ILE A 181 -8.76 1.82 -1.16
N PRO A 182 -9.83 1.78 -1.97
CA PRO A 182 -10.03 0.75 -3.00
C PRO A 182 -9.14 0.94 -4.25
N VAL A 183 -7.91 1.40 -4.07
CA VAL A 183 -6.94 1.51 -5.17
C VAL A 183 -6.38 0.14 -5.50
N TYR A 184 -6.41 -0.26 -6.78
CA TYR A 184 -5.96 -1.57 -7.24
C TYR A 184 -4.54 -1.93 -6.79
N ARG A 185 -3.62 -0.94 -6.72
CA ARG A 185 -2.22 -1.14 -6.30
C ARG A 185 -2.08 -1.65 -4.86
N TYR A 186 -3.05 -1.36 -4.01
CA TYR A 186 -3.03 -1.76 -2.61
C TYR A 186 -3.81 -3.05 -2.37
N GLY A 187 -4.84 -3.30 -3.17
CA GLY A 187 -5.73 -4.45 -2.99
C GLY A 187 -5.24 -5.75 -3.63
N TYR A 188 -4.54 -5.69 -4.77
CA TYR A 188 -4.19 -6.92 -5.48
C TYR A 188 -3.30 -7.86 -4.66
N SER A 189 -2.48 -7.34 -3.75
CA SER A 189 -1.67 -8.16 -2.84
C SER A 189 -2.52 -9.01 -1.89
N TYR A 190 -3.64 -8.48 -1.39
CA TYR A 190 -4.58 -9.23 -0.56
C TYR A 190 -5.25 -10.34 -1.35
N PHE A 191 -5.69 -10.07 -2.59
CA PHE A 191 -6.30 -11.08 -3.44
C PHE A 191 -5.33 -12.18 -3.84
N ILE A 192 -4.10 -11.84 -4.23
CA ILE A 192 -3.07 -12.83 -4.57
C ILE A 192 -2.75 -13.70 -3.34
N SER A 193 -2.59 -13.09 -2.17
CA SER A 193 -2.33 -13.83 -0.92
C SER A 193 -3.51 -14.72 -0.55
N PHE A 194 -4.75 -14.23 -0.68
CA PHE A 194 -5.96 -15.02 -0.46
C PHE A 194 -6.02 -16.24 -1.38
N ILE A 195 -5.78 -16.04 -2.67
CA ILE A 195 -5.78 -17.11 -3.67
C ILE A 195 -4.68 -18.13 -3.33
N ALA A 196 -3.44 -17.68 -3.08
CA ALA A 196 -2.32 -18.56 -2.77
C ALA A 196 -2.55 -19.38 -1.49
N LEU A 197 -3.06 -18.76 -0.43
CA LEU A 197 -3.39 -19.43 0.83
C LEU A 197 -4.54 -20.42 0.64
N SER A 198 -5.55 -20.09 -0.13
CA SER A 198 -6.67 -20.99 -0.43
C SER A 198 -6.19 -22.23 -1.19
N PHE A 199 -5.32 -22.05 -2.19
CA PHE A 199 -4.71 -23.18 -2.89
C PHE A 199 -3.81 -24.02 -2.00
N ALA A 200 -2.99 -23.39 -1.16
CA ALA A 200 -2.17 -24.11 -0.18
C ALA A 200 -3.01 -24.92 0.81
N TYR A 201 -4.11 -24.35 1.26
CA TYR A 201 -5.08 -25.01 2.12
C TYR A 201 -5.71 -26.23 1.44
N ILE A 202 -6.22 -26.07 0.21
CA ILE A 202 -6.84 -27.15 -0.56
C ILE A 202 -5.84 -28.25 -0.88
N SER A 203 -4.60 -27.90 -1.24
CA SER A 203 -3.55 -28.88 -1.57
C SER A 203 -3.12 -29.67 -0.33
N ASN A 204 -3.03 -29.05 0.83
CA ASN A 204 -2.74 -29.76 2.09
C ASN A 204 -3.85 -30.72 2.50
N PHE A 205 -5.10 -30.44 2.17
CA PHE A 205 -6.24 -31.33 2.43
C PHE A 205 -6.23 -32.56 1.50
N LYS A 206 -5.86 -32.37 0.24
CA LYS A 206 -6.12 -33.34 -0.82
C LYS A 206 -4.91 -34.23 -1.13
N TYR A 207 -3.70 -33.76 -0.89
CA TYR A 207 -2.50 -34.45 -1.33
C TYR A 207 -1.43 -34.51 -0.23
N SER A 208 -1.14 -35.74 0.27
CA SER A 208 0.11 -35.99 0.97
C SER A 208 1.22 -36.13 -0.08
N ILE A 209 1.86 -35.01 -0.42
CA ILE A 209 2.87 -34.97 -1.47
C ILE A 209 4.19 -35.50 -0.90
N LYS A 210 4.51 -36.79 -1.18
CA LYS A 210 5.84 -37.35 -0.95
C LYS A 210 6.86 -36.75 -1.94
N ASN A 211 8.13 -36.82 -1.60
CA ASN A 211 9.33 -36.20 -2.18
C ASN A 211 9.44 -36.05 -3.73
N THR A 212 8.69 -36.80 -4.53
CA THR A 212 8.68 -36.68 -6.02
C THR A 212 8.08 -35.38 -6.54
N ALA A 213 7.28 -34.68 -5.75
CA ALA A 213 6.72 -33.39 -6.12
C ALA A 213 7.75 -32.25 -5.97
N SER A 214 8.81 -32.45 -5.21
CA SER A 214 9.84 -31.42 -4.98
C SER A 214 10.52 -31.00 -6.28
N SER A 215 10.87 -31.94 -7.15
CA SER A 215 11.56 -31.64 -8.42
C SER A 215 10.65 -30.85 -9.38
N PHE A 216 9.38 -31.24 -9.50
CA PHE A 216 8.41 -30.51 -10.32
C PHE A 216 8.15 -29.10 -9.77
N PHE A 217 8.03 -28.97 -8.46
CA PHE A 217 7.85 -27.69 -7.80
C PHE A 217 9.06 -26.78 -8.01
N ASN A 218 10.27 -27.28 -7.87
CA ASN A 218 11.50 -26.54 -8.12
C ASN A 218 11.59 -26.07 -9.57
N PHE A 219 11.31 -26.94 -10.53
CA PHE A 219 11.29 -26.57 -11.95
C PHE A 219 10.27 -25.45 -12.21
N PHE A 220 9.09 -25.58 -11.63
CA PHE A 220 8.02 -24.58 -11.77
C PHE A 220 8.40 -23.24 -11.13
N MET A 221 9.01 -23.25 -9.96
CA MET A 221 9.51 -22.04 -9.30
C MET A 221 10.59 -21.34 -10.15
N ILE A 222 11.53 -22.09 -10.71
CA ILE A 222 12.55 -21.55 -11.63
C ILE A 222 11.89 -20.93 -12.85
N PHE A 223 10.92 -21.61 -13.46
CA PHE A 223 10.15 -21.08 -14.59
C PHE A 223 9.45 -19.76 -14.24
N LEU A 224 8.75 -19.68 -13.11
CA LEU A 224 8.08 -18.45 -12.65
C LEU A 224 9.06 -17.31 -12.42
N ILE A 225 10.21 -17.58 -11.78
CA ILE A 225 11.28 -16.60 -11.57
C ILE A 225 11.81 -16.09 -12.91
N THR A 226 12.04 -16.99 -13.86
CA THR A 226 12.51 -16.63 -15.21
C THR A 226 11.51 -15.73 -15.93
N VAL A 227 10.22 -16.08 -15.92
CA VAL A 227 9.15 -15.26 -16.52
C VAL A 227 9.08 -13.88 -15.85
N PHE A 228 9.21 -13.82 -14.52
CA PHE A 228 9.22 -12.57 -13.77
C PHE A 228 10.42 -11.68 -14.16
N VAL A 229 11.61 -12.27 -14.25
CA VAL A 229 12.83 -11.55 -14.66
C VAL A 229 12.70 -11.04 -16.09
N LEU A 230 12.27 -11.88 -17.04
CA LEU A 230 12.06 -11.49 -18.44
C LEU A 230 11.05 -10.35 -18.57
N LYS A 231 9.93 -10.44 -17.85
CA LYS A 231 8.93 -9.36 -17.82
C LYS A 231 9.53 -8.03 -17.35
N ASN A 232 10.37 -8.05 -16.30
CA ASN A 232 10.99 -6.83 -15.78
C ASN A 232 12.07 -6.30 -16.75
N ILE A 233 12.84 -7.17 -17.40
CA ILE A 233 13.79 -6.76 -18.45
C ILE A 233 13.04 -6.07 -19.59
N ILE A 234 11.96 -6.66 -20.11
CA ILE A 234 11.15 -6.05 -21.18
C ILE A 234 10.60 -4.69 -20.75
N ARG A 235 10.17 -4.57 -19.48
CA ARG A 235 9.65 -3.33 -18.94
C ARG A 235 10.70 -2.21 -18.87
N ILE A 236 11.98 -2.57 -18.69
CA ILE A 236 13.08 -1.61 -18.64
C ILE A 236 13.56 -1.28 -20.05
N VAL A 237 13.76 -2.30 -20.87
CA VAL A 237 14.33 -2.15 -22.23
C VAL A 237 13.37 -1.40 -23.17
N LYS A 238 12.08 -1.67 -23.11
CA LYS A 238 11.10 -1.05 -24.00
C LYS A 238 11.05 0.49 -23.90
N PRO A 239 10.96 1.11 -22.69
CA PRO A 239 11.08 2.55 -22.55
C PRO A 239 12.47 3.09 -22.91
N ALA A 240 13.54 2.38 -22.57
CA ALA A 240 14.90 2.78 -22.88
C ALA A 240 15.13 2.90 -24.39
N ASN A 241 14.63 1.95 -25.18
CA ASN A 241 14.72 2.00 -26.65
C ASN A 241 13.91 3.18 -27.24
N ASN A 242 12.77 3.50 -26.67
CA ASN A 242 11.93 4.61 -27.13
C ASN A 242 12.56 5.98 -26.81
N ASN A 243 13.19 6.11 -25.66
CA ASN A 243 13.75 7.37 -25.15
C ASN A 243 15.25 7.53 -25.42
N LYS A 244 15.89 6.57 -26.10
CA LYS A 244 17.34 6.54 -26.38
C LYS A 244 18.22 6.64 -25.13
N SER A 245 17.68 6.41 -23.94
CA SER A 245 18.42 6.38 -22.68
C SER A 245 17.99 5.18 -21.83
N PHE A 246 18.97 4.55 -21.13
CA PHE A 246 18.71 3.43 -20.21
C PHE A 246 18.01 3.87 -18.93
N PHE A 247 18.27 5.11 -18.54
CA PHE A 247 17.61 5.74 -17.40
C PHE A 247 16.63 6.77 -17.93
N PRO A 248 15.42 6.89 -17.37
CA PRO A 248 14.52 7.97 -17.72
C PRO A 248 15.27 9.28 -17.47
N ASP A 249 15.35 10.12 -18.50
CA ASP A 249 15.88 11.47 -18.34
C ASP A 249 15.15 12.13 -17.19
N ILE A 250 15.89 12.87 -16.38
CA ILE A 250 15.29 13.76 -15.39
C ILE A 250 14.46 14.75 -16.20
N ILE A 251 13.16 14.54 -16.22
CA ILE A 251 12.23 15.43 -16.93
C ILE A 251 12.29 16.76 -16.22
N TYR A 252 13.01 17.69 -16.80
CA TYR A 252 12.91 19.09 -16.41
C TYR A 252 11.52 19.56 -16.83
N LEU A 253 10.60 19.62 -15.87
CA LEU A 253 9.34 20.30 -16.09
C LEU A 253 9.66 21.77 -16.43
N ASP A 254 9.01 22.27 -17.47
CA ASP A 254 9.15 23.65 -17.87
C ASP A 254 9.01 24.57 -16.65
N LYS A 255 10.04 25.40 -16.46
CA LYS A 255 10.13 26.35 -15.33
C LYS A 255 9.03 27.42 -15.35
N THR A 256 8.18 27.42 -16.35
CA THR A 256 7.28 28.52 -16.73
C THR A 256 6.11 28.75 -15.79
N ASP A 257 5.75 27.77 -14.94
CA ASP A 257 4.53 27.87 -14.14
C ASP A 257 4.78 28.03 -12.63
N VAL A 258 5.98 28.48 -12.25
CA VAL A 258 6.36 28.61 -10.84
C VAL A 258 6.55 30.08 -10.46
N LYS A 259 5.71 30.56 -9.54
CA LYS A 259 5.81 31.92 -9.00
C LYS A 259 6.60 31.89 -7.68
N LYS A 260 7.67 32.70 -7.60
CA LYS A 260 8.40 32.89 -6.36
C LYS A 260 7.64 33.85 -5.45
N ILE A 261 7.37 33.45 -4.21
CA ILE A 261 6.70 34.27 -3.19
C ILE A 261 7.67 34.45 -2.04
N ASN A 262 7.87 35.70 -1.63
CA ASN A 262 8.72 36.04 -0.50
C ASN A 262 7.86 36.17 0.76
N LEU A 263 8.29 35.52 1.82
CA LEU A 263 7.84 35.72 3.21
C LEU A 263 9.01 36.33 3.98
N ASP A 264 8.77 37.13 5.00
CA ASP A 264 9.74 37.94 5.76
C ASP A 264 11.21 37.47 5.71
N ASN A 265 11.49 36.24 6.12
CA ASN A 265 12.84 35.65 6.16
C ASN A 265 13.02 34.43 5.27
N PHE A 266 12.09 34.19 4.33
CA PHE A 266 12.00 32.95 3.63
C PHE A 266 11.26 33.15 2.28
N PHE A 267 11.60 32.34 1.29
CA PHE A 267 10.84 32.33 0.04
C PHE A 267 10.40 30.91 -0.30
N TYR A 268 9.28 30.80 -0.97
CA TYR A 268 8.79 29.54 -1.52
C TYR A 268 8.30 29.73 -2.95
N TYR A 269 8.13 28.62 -3.62
CA TYR A 269 7.59 28.60 -4.97
C TYR A 269 6.14 28.09 -4.93
N GLU A 270 5.27 28.81 -5.62
CA GLU A 270 3.88 28.41 -5.85
C GLU A 270 3.75 27.92 -7.30
N SER A 271 3.23 26.70 -7.48
CA SER A 271 3.02 26.10 -8.78
C SER A 271 1.54 25.89 -9.07
N ASN A 272 1.13 26.08 -10.33
CA ASN A 272 -0.22 25.72 -10.78
C ASN A 272 -0.41 24.20 -10.92
N ARG A 273 0.67 23.43 -10.85
CA ARG A 273 0.70 21.97 -10.94
C ARG A 273 1.38 21.37 -9.72
N MET A 274 1.41 20.04 -9.61
CA MET A 274 2.19 19.37 -8.54
C MET A 274 3.65 19.80 -8.59
N CYS A 275 4.20 20.08 -7.41
CA CYS A 275 5.59 20.55 -7.19
C CYS A 275 6.69 19.51 -7.49
N GLY A 276 6.41 18.45 -8.25
CA GLY A 276 7.29 17.28 -8.37
C GLY A 276 8.71 17.55 -8.83
N TYR A 277 8.93 18.62 -9.61
CA TYR A 277 10.26 18.98 -10.17
C TYR A 277 10.54 20.48 -10.08
N SER A 278 9.81 21.20 -9.24
CA SER A 278 10.06 22.62 -8.99
C SER A 278 11.16 22.80 -7.93
N PHE A 279 11.70 24.02 -7.87
CA PHE A 279 12.61 24.40 -6.82
C PHE A 279 11.94 24.24 -5.44
N SER A 280 12.68 23.71 -4.48
CA SER A 280 12.22 23.57 -3.08
C SER A 280 12.51 24.86 -2.32
N PRO A 281 11.63 25.21 -1.41
CA PRO A 281 10.34 24.63 -1.09
C PRO A 281 9.24 25.15 -2.04
N CYS A 282 8.32 24.24 -2.37
CA CYS A 282 7.22 24.52 -3.30
C CYS A 282 5.88 24.03 -2.76
N THR A 283 4.82 24.76 -3.07
CA THR A 283 3.43 24.37 -2.81
C THR A 283 2.58 24.51 -4.07
N HIS A 284 1.60 23.64 -4.22
CA HIS A 284 0.56 23.75 -5.26
C HIS A 284 -0.78 24.27 -4.70
N TYR A 285 -0.84 24.45 -3.40
CA TYR A 285 -1.99 25.07 -2.76
C TYR A 285 -1.87 26.58 -2.84
N LYS A 286 -2.82 27.22 -3.51
CA LYS A 286 -2.90 28.68 -3.64
C LYS A 286 -3.51 29.30 -2.38
N ASN A 287 -3.12 30.54 -2.11
CA ASN A 287 -3.73 31.35 -1.04
C ASN A 287 -3.59 30.79 0.39
N GLN A 288 -2.59 29.99 0.66
CA GLN A 288 -2.31 29.60 2.04
C GLN A 288 -1.72 30.80 2.78
N LYS A 289 -2.33 31.12 3.93
CA LYS A 289 -1.69 32.03 4.89
C LYS A 289 -0.55 31.31 5.57
N LEU A 290 0.66 31.56 5.12
CA LEU A 290 1.87 30.97 5.66
C LEU A 290 2.55 31.98 6.60
N LYS A 291 3.00 31.49 7.75
CA LYS A 291 3.91 32.21 8.66
C LYS A 291 5.20 31.45 8.76
N SER A 292 6.33 32.15 8.78
CA SER A 292 7.62 31.56 9.07
C SER A 292 8.04 31.92 10.48
N LYS A 293 8.48 30.90 11.24
CA LYS A 293 9.16 31.10 12.54
C LYS A 293 10.55 30.48 12.44
N LYS A 294 11.53 31.15 13.02
CA LYS A 294 12.89 30.63 13.08
C LYS A 294 13.08 29.89 14.41
N TYR A 295 13.38 28.60 14.33
CA TYR A 295 13.78 27.78 15.47
C TYR A 295 15.23 27.33 15.28
N PHE A 296 16.11 27.73 16.17
CA PHE A 296 17.56 27.58 15.99
C PHE A 296 17.97 28.14 14.61
N ASN A 297 18.57 27.32 13.75
CA ASN A 297 18.97 27.71 12.39
C ASN A 297 17.99 27.26 11.30
N TYR A 298 16.81 26.76 11.67
CA TYR A 298 15.81 26.26 10.73
C TYR A 298 14.64 27.22 10.62
N ASN A 299 14.19 27.46 9.39
CA ASN A 299 12.94 28.16 9.14
C ASN A 299 11.80 27.14 9.13
N VAL A 300 10.90 27.26 10.09
CA VAL A 300 9.68 26.43 10.17
C VAL A 300 8.54 27.22 9.58
N VAL A 301 7.92 26.67 8.54
CA VAL A 301 6.75 27.29 7.87
C VAL A 301 5.50 26.65 8.42
N ILE A 302 4.59 27.48 8.91
CA ILE A 302 3.35 27.06 9.55
C ILE A 302 2.18 27.62 8.73
N THR A 303 1.21 26.78 8.41
CA THR A 303 -0.07 27.24 7.86
C THR A 303 -0.91 27.81 8.98
N THR A 304 -1.35 29.07 8.85
CA THR A 304 -2.30 29.67 9.79
C THR A 304 -3.71 29.56 9.23
N ASN A 305 -4.63 29.28 10.12
CA ASN A 305 -6.08 29.27 9.80
C ASN A 305 -6.58 30.65 9.35
#